data_3327ee021ec6ca2dd5018b34a120ea8c
#
_entry.id   3327ee021ec6ca2dd5018b34a120ea8c
#
_cell.length_a   1.000
_cell.length_b   1.000
_cell.length_c   1.000
_cell.angle_alpha   90.00
_cell.angle_beta   90.00
_cell.angle_gamma   90.00
#
_symmetry.space_group_name_H-M   'P 1'
#
loop_
_entity.id
_entity.type
_entity.pdbx_description
1 polymer ?
#
loop_
_entity_poly.entity_id
_entity_poly.type
_entity_poly.pdbx_seq_one_letter_code
_entity_poly.pdbx_strand_id
1 'polypeptide(L)'
;MINRVILVGRLTKDPEYRQTPNGVSVATFTLAVNRPFTNSQGEREADFINVVVFRRQAENVNNYLSKGSLAGVDGRVQSRSYDNKEGRRVFVTEVIADNVHFLEAKKSNQSQQQQGQAPAGNNPFANGNNDISDDLPF
;
A
#
# COMPACT_ATOMS: atom_id res chain seq x y z
N MET A 1 -20.01 -18.27 8.42
CA MET A 1 -18.60 -18.50 8.11
C MET A 1 -17.87 -17.18 8.01
N ILE A 2 -16.60 -17.18 8.36
CA ILE A 2 -15.79 -15.95 8.34
C ILE A 2 -14.62 -16.17 7.41
N ASN A 3 -14.40 -15.20 6.50
CA ASN A 3 -13.24 -15.19 5.62
C ASN A 3 -12.80 -13.75 5.51
N ARG A 4 -11.86 -13.36 6.39
CA ARG A 4 -11.43 -11.97 6.47
C ARG A 4 -9.95 -11.90 6.73
N VAL A 5 -9.27 -11.01 6.03
CA VAL A 5 -7.84 -10.81 6.14
C VAL A 5 -7.56 -9.33 6.24
N ILE A 6 -6.72 -8.95 7.19
CA ILE A 6 -6.27 -7.57 7.33
C ILE A 6 -4.75 -7.59 7.37
N LEU A 7 -4.12 -6.89 6.44
CA LEU A 7 -2.67 -6.90 6.29
C LEU A 7 -2.15 -5.48 6.16
N VAL A 8 -0.97 -5.25 6.72
CA VAL A 8 -0.24 -4.01 6.52
C VAL A 8 1.17 -4.38 6.08
N GLY A 9 1.61 -3.80 4.98
CA GLY A 9 2.94 -4.09 4.47
C GLY A 9 3.31 -3.14 3.36
N ARG A 10 4.43 -3.45 2.70
CA ARG A 10 4.93 -2.61 1.62
C ARG A 10 4.90 -3.37 0.31
N LEU A 11 4.62 -2.65 -0.76
CA LEU A 11 4.64 -3.23 -2.09
C LEU A 11 6.07 -3.60 -2.48
N THR A 12 6.24 -4.79 -3.03
CA THR A 12 7.57 -5.24 -3.45
C THR A 12 7.94 -4.70 -4.81
N LYS A 13 6.96 -4.30 -5.60
CA LYS A 13 7.17 -3.68 -6.91
C LYS A 13 5.93 -2.88 -7.26
N ASP A 14 5.99 -2.16 -8.37
CA ASP A 14 4.84 -1.37 -8.80
C ASP A 14 3.65 -2.27 -9.09
N PRO A 15 2.42 -1.81 -8.84
CA PRO A 15 1.24 -2.60 -9.15
C PRO A 15 1.09 -2.80 -10.65
N GLU A 16 0.53 -3.94 -11.01
CA GLU A 16 0.19 -4.22 -12.40
C GLU A 16 -1.29 -3.90 -12.61
N TYR A 17 -1.56 -3.01 -13.53
CA TYR A 17 -2.91 -2.55 -13.78
C TYR A 17 -3.36 -3.01 -15.16
N ARG A 18 -4.59 -3.51 -15.23
CA ARG A 18 -5.19 -3.88 -16.52
C ARG A 18 -6.69 -3.78 -16.42
N GLN A 19 -7.33 -3.88 -17.58
CA GLN A 19 -8.78 -3.94 -17.63
C GLN A 19 -9.19 -5.26 -18.27
N THR A 20 -10.28 -5.82 -17.76
CA THR A 20 -10.83 -7.04 -18.34
C THR A 20 -11.54 -6.70 -19.64
N PRO A 21 -11.89 -7.72 -20.46
CA PRO A 21 -12.66 -7.46 -21.67
C PRO A 21 -14.00 -6.77 -21.40
N ASN A 22 -14.53 -6.92 -20.19
CA ASN A 22 -15.77 -6.24 -19.82
C ASN A 22 -15.56 -4.83 -19.31
N GLY A 23 -14.32 -4.34 -19.30
CA GLY A 23 -14.04 -2.99 -18.88
C GLY A 23 -13.83 -2.82 -17.39
N VAL A 24 -13.67 -3.89 -16.65
CA VAL A 24 -13.44 -3.82 -15.20
C VAL A 24 -11.96 -3.62 -14.93
N SER A 25 -11.64 -2.61 -14.14
CA SER A 25 -10.25 -2.32 -13.75
C SER A 25 -9.79 -3.34 -12.72
N VAL A 26 -8.59 -3.86 -12.90
CA VAL A 26 -7.97 -4.83 -11.99
C VAL A 26 -6.54 -4.42 -11.76
N ALA A 27 -6.13 -4.37 -10.50
CA ALA A 27 -4.74 -4.15 -10.13
C ALA A 27 -4.26 -5.30 -9.26
N THR A 28 -3.04 -5.75 -9.51
CA THR A 28 -2.42 -6.77 -8.68
C THR A 28 -1.09 -6.27 -8.16
N PHE A 29 -0.79 -6.61 -6.93
CA PHE A 29 0.52 -6.29 -6.36
C PHE A 29 0.86 -7.32 -5.31
N THR A 30 2.13 -7.39 -4.95
CA THR A 30 2.62 -8.27 -3.90
C THR A 30 2.98 -7.42 -2.69
N LEU A 31 2.45 -7.79 -1.56
CA LEU A 31 2.65 -7.08 -0.31
C LEU A 31 3.61 -7.86 0.56
N ALA A 32 4.66 -7.21 1.03
CA ALA A 32 5.61 -7.81 1.96
C ALA A 32 5.16 -7.45 3.37
N VAL A 33 4.74 -8.47 4.11
CA VAL A 33 4.23 -8.32 5.47
C VAL A 33 5.26 -8.92 6.41
N ASN A 34 5.82 -8.08 7.27
CA ASN A 34 6.84 -8.54 8.20
C ASN A 34 6.22 -9.40 9.28
N ARG A 35 6.92 -10.49 9.61
CA ARG A 35 6.50 -11.32 10.72
C ARG A 35 6.81 -10.61 12.04
N PRO A 36 6.03 -10.88 13.10
CA PRO A 36 6.20 -10.16 14.35
C PRO A 36 7.45 -10.54 15.14
N PHE A 37 8.15 -11.61 14.74
CA PHE A 37 9.33 -12.05 15.47
C PHE A 37 10.46 -12.38 14.50
N THR A 38 11.68 -12.44 15.03
CA THR A 38 12.86 -12.76 14.24
C THR A 38 13.08 -14.27 14.20
N ASN A 39 13.83 -14.72 13.20
CA ASN A 39 14.16 -16.13 13.09
C ASN A 39 15.34 -16.45 14.00
N SER A 40 15.83 -17.70 13.94
CA SER A 40 16.90 -18.15 14.82
C SER A 40 18.21 -17.42 14.60
N GLN A 41 18.35 -16.77 13.45
CA GLN A 41 19.56 -16.00 13.15
C GLN A 41 19.42 -14.53 13.48
N GLY A 42 18.33 -14.14 14.08
CA GLY A 42 18.11 -12.75 14.45
C GLY A 42 17.57 -11.89 13.32
N GLU A 43 17.18 -12.48 12.22
CA GLU A 43 16.66 -11.76 11.08
C GLU A 43 15.14 -11.80 11.05
N ARG A 44 14.54 -10.70 10.64
CA ARG A 44 13.09 -10.61 10.50
C ARG A 44 12.69 -11.09 9.12
N GLU A 45 11.77 -12.03 9.09
CA GLU A 45 11.26 -12.56 7.83
C GLU A 45 9.98 -11.87 7.44
N ALA A 46 9.66 -11.94 6.17
CA ALA A 46 8.43 -11.37 5.64
C ALA A 46 7.68 -12.41 4.85
N ASP A 47 6.37 -12.28 4.85
CA ASP A 47 5.51 -13.08 3.99
C ASP A 47 5.12 -12.25 2.79
N PHE A 48 5.18 -12.85 1.61
CA PHE A 48 4.86 -12.15 0.37
C PHE A 48 3.49 -12.61 -0.10
N ILE A 49 2.56 -11.69 -0.14
CA ILE A 49 1.16 -12.02 -0.33
C ILE A 49 0.64 -11.29 -1.55
N ASN A 50 0.07 -12.05 -2.49
CA ASN A 50 -0.50 -11.47 -3.69
C ASN A 50 -1.87 -10.91 -3.39
N VAL A 51 -2.11 -9.69 -3.84
CA VAL A 51 -3.35 -8.96 -3.59
C VAL A 51 -3.95 -8.56 -4.92
N VAL A 52 -5.25 -8.77 -5.06
CA VAL A 52 -5.99 -8.39 -6.26
C VAL A 52 -7.05 -7.38 -5.85
N VAL A 53 -7.14 -6.30 -6.63
CA VAL A 53 -8.05 -5.19 -6.34
C VAL A 53 -8.85 -4.90 -7.60
N PHE A 54 -10.14 -4.58 -7.42
CA PHE A 54 -11.03 -4.37 -8.57
C PHE A 54 -11.62 -2.98 -8.57
N ARG A 55 -11.99 -2.52 -9.76
CA ARG A 55 -12.82 -1.33 -9.99
C ARG A 55 -12.11 -0.06 -9.54
N ARG A 56 -12.81 0.82 -8.87
CA ARG A 56 -12.24 2.12 -8.51
C ARG A 56 -11.00 2.00 -7.64
N GLN A 57 -10.97 1.06 -6.74
CA GLN A 57 -9.81 0.89 -5.90
C GLN A 57 -8.60 0.42 -6.69
N ALA A 58 -8.81 -0.35 -7.75
CA ALA A 58 -7.71 -0.72 -8.64
C ALA A 58 -7.11 0.51 -9.30
N GLU A 59 -7.94 1.44 -9.72
CA GLU A 59 -7.45 2.69 -10.29
C GLU A 59 -6.67 3.51 -9.27
N ASN A 60 -7.18 3.57 -8.04
CA ASN A 60 -6.49 4.31 -6.99
C ASN A 60 -5.15 3.68 -6.66
N VAL A 61 -5.10 2.36 -6.60
CA VAL A 61 -3.84 1.66 -6.36
C VAL A 61 -2.83 1.97 -7.45
N ASN A 62 -3.28 1.94 -8.70
CA ASN A 62 -2.40 2.22 -9.82
C ASN A 62 -1.89 3.66 -9.79
N ASN A 63 -2.72 4.59 -9.35
CA ASN A 63 -2.38 6.00 -9.36
C ASN A 63 -1.51 6.40 -8.17
N TYR A 64 -1.68 5.78 -7.03
CA TYR A 64 -1.09 6.28 -5.79
C TYR A 64 -0.09 5.36 -5.13
N LEU A 65 -0.03 4.09 -5.50
CA LEU A 65 0.91 3.15 -4.89
C LEU A 65 2.01 2.80 -5.87
N SER A 66 3.20 2.59 -5.33
CA SER A 66 4.36 2.17 -6.12
C SER A 66 5.23 1.29 -5.25
N LYS A 67 6.30 0.80 -5.84
CA LYS A 67 7.25 -0.05 -5.10
C LYS A 67 7.67 0.64 -3.82
N GLY A 68 7.56 -0.08 -2.71
CA GLY A 68 7.95 0.43 -1.40
C GLY A 68 6.86 1.16 -0.64
N SER A 69 5.72 1.43 -1.26
CA SER A 69 4.62 2.13 -0.57
C SER A 69 4.05 1.27 0.54
N LEU A 70 3.68 1.93 1.63
CA LEU A 70 3.03 1.26 2.76
C LEU A 70 1.53 1.27 2.54
N ALA A 71 0.92 0.10 2.62
CA ALA A 71 -0.51 -0.03 2.36
C ALA A 71 -1.14 -0.99 3.35
N GLY A 72 -2.39 -0.72 3.68
CA GLY A 72 -3.21 -1.63 4.47
C GLY A 72 -4.27 -2.24 3.58
N VAL A 73 -4.46 -3.53 3.69
CA VAL A 73 -5.42 -4.27 2.87
C VAL A 73 -6.42 -4.94 3.77
N ASP A 74 -7.69 -4.78 3.45
CA ASP A 74 -8.80 -5.41 4.15
C ASP A 74 -9.59 -6.19 3.12
N GLY A 75 -9.60 -7.50 3.24
CA GLY A 75 -10.27 -8.32 2.25
C GLY A 75 -10.47 -9.75 2.70
N ARG A 76 -10.45 -10.66 1.74
CA ARG A 76 -10.66 -12.08 2.01
C ARG A 76 -9.65 -12.90 1.25
N VAL A 77 -9.44 -14.12 1.71
CA VAL A 77 -8.56 -15.07 1.05
C VAL A 77 -9.36 -15.82 -0.01
N GLN A 78 -8.78 -15.98 -1.17
CA GLN A 78 -9.39 -16.73 -2.25
C GLN A 78 -8.35 -17.66 -2.86
N SER A 79 -8.75 -18.86 -3.15
CA SER A 79 -7.88 -19.77 -3.89
C SER A 79 -8.52 -20.05 -5.24
N ARG A 80 -7.66 -20.26 -6.23
CA ARG A 80 -8.11 -20.64 -7.55
C ARG A 80 -7.09 -21.58 -8.16
N SER A 81 -7.48 -22.23 -9.22
CA SER A 81 -6.55 -23.12 -9.90
C SER A 81 -6.64 -22.88 -11.41
N TYR A 82 -5.56 -23.17 -12.08
CA TYR A 82 -5.52 -23.10 -13.53
C TYR A 82 -4.51 -24.15 -14.03
N ASP A 83 -4.66 -24.51 -15.28
CA ASP A 83 -3.72 -25.43 -15.92
C ASP A 83 -2.61 -24.63 -16.59
N ASN A 84 -1.37 -24.96 -16.27
CA ASN A 84 -0.25 -24.26 -16.87
C ASN A 84 0.03 -24.83 -18.27
N LYS A 85 1.07 -24.31 -18.92
CA LYS A 85 1.40 -24.73 -20.27
C LYS A 85 1.77 -26.18 -20.37
N GLU A 86 2.23 -26.76 -19.27
CA GLU A 86 2.63 -28.17 -19.24
C GLU A 86 1.48 -29.09 -18.88
N GLY A 87 0.28 -28.56 -18.73
CA GLY A 87 -0.88 -29.36 -18.40
C GLY A 87 -1.06 -29.67 -16.94
N ARG A 88 -0.23 -29.08 -16.09
CA ARG A 88 -0.34 -29.31 -14.66
C ARG A 88 -1.28 -28.29 -14.01
N ARG A 89 -2.02 -28.75 -13.01
CA ARG A 89 -2.90 -27.87 -12.28
C ARG A 89 -2.11 -27.08 -11.25
N VAL A 90 -2.23 -25.77 -11.31
CA VAL A 90 -1.55 -24.87 -10.39
C VAL A 90 -2.58 -24.21 -9.48
N PHE A 91 -2.32 -24.21 -8.18
CA PHE A 91 -3.20 -23.61 -7.19
C PHE A 91 -2.59 -22.30 -6.73
N VAL A 92 -3.41 -21.25 -6.70
CA VAL A 92 -2.96 -19.92 -6.30
C VAL A 92 -3.83 -19.47 -5.13
N THR A 93 -3.19 -18.99 -4.07
CA THR A 93 -3.88 -18.37 -2.94
C THR A 93 -3.56 -16.89 -2.96
N GLU A 94 -4.58 -16.08 -2.93
CA GLU A 94 -4.42 -14.63 -3.03
C GLU A 94 -5.45 -13.96 -2.14
N VAL A 95 -5.25 -12.65 -1.91
CA VAL A 95 -6.18 -11.85 -1.13
C VAL A 95 -6.94 -10.96 -2.11
N ILE A 96 -8.26 -11.02 -2.05
CA ILE A 96 -9.12 -10.12 -2.81
C ILE A 96 -9.44 -8.95 -1.88
N ALA A 97 -8.95 -7.78 -2.21
CA ALA A 97 -9.09 -6.62 -1.35
C ALA A 97 -10.45 -5.98 -1.52
N ASP A 98 -11.15 -5.76 -0.42
CA ASP A 98 -12.35 -4.95 -0.42
C ASP A 98 -12.00 -3.48 -0.24
N ASN A 99 -10.97 -3.21 0.54
CA ASN A 99 -10.49 -1.84 0.76
C ASN A 99 -8.96 -1.83 0.83
N VAL A 100 -8.38 -0.80 0.26
CA VAL A 100 -6.94 -0.57 0.34
C VAL A 100 -6.74 0.81 0.95
N HIS A 101 -5.96 0.87 2.01
CA HIS A 101 -5.68 2.10 2.73
C HIS A 101 -4.27 2.56 2.41
N PHE A 102 -4.14 3.81 2.04
CA PHE A 102 -2.84 4.39 1.70
C PHE A 102 -2.27 5.01 2.96
N LEU A 103 -1.26 4.36 3.54
CA LEU A 103 -0.78 4.72 4.86
C LEU A 103 0.41 5.67 4.85
N GLU A 104 0.90 6.01 3.65
CA GLU A 104 1.97 6.98 3.50
C GLU A 104 1.66 7.88 2.32
N ALA A 105 2.04 9.15 2.45
CA ALA A 105 1.97 10.04 1.30
C ALA A 105 3.14 9.78 0.37
N LYS A 106 3.02 10.20 -0.89
CA LYS A 106 4.11 10.06 -1.84
C LYS A 106 5.27 10.93 -1.42
N LYS A 107 6.46 10.35 -1.39
CA LYS A 107 7.62 11.06 -0.91
C LYS A 107 7.96 12.29 -1.74
N SER A 108 7.86 12.18 -3.04
CA SER A 108 8.23 13.30 -3.88
C SER A 108 7.36 14.51 -3.61
N ASN A 109 6.10 14.28 -3.33
CA ASN A 109 5.22 15.40 -3.04
C ASN A 109 5.50 16.00 -1.70
N GLN A 110 5.84 15.19 -0.74
CA GLN A 110 6.11 15.70 0.57
C GLN A 110 7.32 16.60 0.62
N SER A 111 8.38 16.20 -0.01
CA SER A 111 9.59 16.98 0.07
C SER A 111 9.40 18.33 -0.54
N GLN A 112 8.61 18.43 -1.58
CA GLN A 112 8.41 19.72 -2.18
C GLN A 112 7.57 20.63 -1.34
N GLN A 113 6.61 20.09 -0.68
CA GLN A 113 5.72 20.94 0.08
C GLN A 113 6.34 21.49 1.33
N GLN A 114 7.28 20.80 1.87
CA GLN A 114 7.87 21.26 3.09
C GLN A 114 8.70 22.48 2.91
N GLN A 115 9.18 22.69 1.75
CA GLN A 115 9.91 23.86 1.56
C GLN A 115 9.07 25.06 1.54
N GLY A 116 7.99 24.91 1.19
CA GLY A 116 7.09 26.03 1.16
C GLY A 116 6.76 26.54 2.52
N GLN A 117 7.35 26.53 2.98
CA GLN A 117 6.79 26.88 3.93
C GLN A 117 6.97 27.26 4.71
N ALA A 118 7.54 27.67 4.47
CA ALA A 118 7.59 27.94 5.05
C ALA A 118 7.70 28.56 5.52
N PRO A 119 7.91 29.02 5.48
CA PRO A 119 7.85 29.58 5.88
C PRO A 119 7.75 30.13 6.28
N ALA A 120 7.88 30.58 6.58
CA ALA A 120 7.60 30.77 6.80
C ALA A 120 7.45 31.15 7.16
N GLY A 121 7.57 31.74 7.49
CA GLY A 121 7.39 31.64 7.64
C GLY A 121 7.14 31.99 8.11
N ASN A 122 7.23 32.54 8.23
CA ASN A 122 6.88 32.52 8.53
C ASN A 122 6.52 32.71 9.19
N ASN A 123 6.69 33.13 9.62
CA ASN A 123 6.39 32.96 10.14
C ASN A 123 6.03 33.39 10.82
N PRO A 124 5.91 33.79 11.45
CA PRO A 124 5.66 33.89 11.93
C PRO A 124 5.52 33.98 12.55
N PHE A 125 5.64 34.07 12.93
CA PHE A 125 5.52 33.79 13.46
C PHE A 125 5.83 33.81 13.47
N ALA A 126 6.18 34.18 13.64
CA ALA A 126 6.51 33.89 13.50
C ALA A 126 6.51 34.21 13.72
N ASN A 127 6.52 34.86 14.00
CA ASN A 127 6.32 34.83 14.19
C ASN A 127 6.09 34.84 14.60
N GLY A 128 6.26 35.39 15.28
CA GLY A 128 6.03 34.91 15.42
C GLY A 128 5.79 34.76 15.82
N ASN A 129 5.96 35.23 16.02
CA ASN A 129 5.68 34.67 16.22
C ASN A 129 5.39 34.21 16.38
N ASN A 130 5.58 34.29 16.64
CA ASN A 130 5.33 33.49 16.64
C ASN A 130 5.07 32.98 16.93
N ASP A 131 5.19 33.17 17.32
CA ASP A 131 4.93 32.39 17.41
C ASP A 131 4.45 31.82 17.73
N ILE A 132 4.51 32.01 18.09
CA ILE A 132 4.06 31.20 18.18
C ILE A 132 3.86 30.60 18.29
N SER A 133 3.96 30.72 18.54
CA SER A 133 3.66 29.85 18.48
C SER A 133 3.52 29.31 18.57
N ASP A 134 3.65 29.57 18.74
CA ASP A 134 3.41 28.85 18.70
C ASP A 134 3.08 28.25 19.01
N ASP A 135 3.24 28.41 19.16
CA ASP A 135 2.80 27.66 19.34
C ASP A 135 2.46 26.89 19.56
N LEU A 136 2.53 26.54 19.55
CA LEU A 136 2.14 25.54 19.56
C LEU A 136 2.12 24.67 19.86
N PRO A 137 2.18 24.49 20.05
CA PRO A 137 2.10 23.42 20.23
C PRO A 137 1.89 22.56 20.00
N PHE A 138 1.90 22.51 19.66
CA PHE A 138 1.53 21.72 19.29
C PHE A 138 1.66 21.08 19.18
#